data_1ece092689ab3e58ce636b0722421f19
#
_entry.id   1ece092689ab3e58ce636b0722421f19
#
_cell.length_a   1.000
_cell.length_b   1.000
_cell.length_c   1.000
_cell.angle_alpha   90.00
_cell.angle_beta   90.00
_cell.angle_gamma   90.00
#
_symmetry.space_group_name_H-M   'P 1'
#
loop_
_entity.id
_entity.type
_entity.pdbx_description
1 polymer ?
#
loop_
_entity_poly.entity_id
_entity_poly.type
_entity_poly.pdbx_seq_one_letter_code
_entity_poly.pdbx_strand_id
1 'polypeptide(L)'
;MNLKDVDKSEFTPMMQQYIECKENYPDAIVFFRIGDFYEMFFEDAYIASRELEIALTGKDAGYKERVPMCGIPFHAYSGYAEKLISKGYKVAIVEQVEDPSQAKGLVKRDVVKIITPGTITEAGLNEKENNFLAAIYETDARYTLAYADVSTGQMYLTTIEDEEALANEILSLHAKEVICLSSLKLKILNTLHDNYQIVISRCDDTSLIDDYKYLIEGLNLEKFKDDIPCISILICLLYTSPSPRD
;
A
#
# COMPACT_ATOMS: atom_id res chain seq x y z
N MET A 1 20.27 1.12 -11.93
CA MET A 1 19.77 -0.08 -12.65
C MET A 1 18.27 -0.07 -12.53
N ASN A 2 17.56 -0.01 -13.66
CA ASN A 2 16.10 0.02 -13.67
C ASN A 2 15.60 -1.42 -13.87
N LEU A 3 14.61 -1.84 -13.08
CA LEU A 3 14.06 -3.20 -13.09
C LEU A 3 13.37 -3.54 -14.42
N LYS A 4 12.89 -2.53 -15.16
CA LYS A 4 12.23 -2.71 -16.45
C LYS A 4 13.17 -3.07 -17.60
N ASP A 5 14.48 -2.87 -17.40
CA ASP A 5 15.49 -3.02 -18.45
C ASP A 5 16.31 -4.31 -18.32
N VAL A 6 15.94 -5.21 -17.39
CA VAL A 6 16.71 -6.42 -17.08
C VAL A 6 15.92 -7.70 -17.32
N ASP A 7 16.59 -8.74 -17.79
CA ASP A 7 16.00 -10.09 -17.90
C ASP A 7 16.06 -10.78 -16.54
N LYS A 8 14.89 -11.14 -16.00
CA LYS A 8 14.78 -11.86 -14.72
C LYS A 8 15.56 -13.16 -14.67
N SER A 9 15.67 -13.85 -15.78
CA SER A 9 16.34 -15.16 -15.86
C SER A 9 17.85 -15.09 -15.57
N GLU A 10 18.45 -13.89 -15.65
CA GLU A 10 19.86 -13.65 -15.35
C GLU A 10 20.14 -13.52 -13.84
N PHE A 11 19.11 -13.48 -13.01
CA PHE A 11 19.26 -13.31 -11.56
C PHE A 11 19.12 -14.62 -10.79
N THR A 12 19.69 -14.63 -9.58
CA THR A 12 19.50 -15.75 -8.65
C THR A 12 18.02 -15.96 -8.33
N PRO A 13 17.59 -17.19 -8.00
CA PRO A 13 16.19 -17.49 -7.67
C PRO A 13 15.60 -16.60 -6.56
N MET A 14 16.42 -16.22 -5.57
CA MET A 14 16.00 -15.29 -4.51
C MET A 14 15.69 -13.89 -5.08
N MET A 15 16.53 -13.39 -5.98
CA MET A 15 16.30 -12.08 -6.59
C MET A 15 15.10 -12.10 -7.55
N GLN A 16 14.83 -13.23 -8.21
CA GLN A 16 13.63 -13.42 -9.02
C GLN A 16 12.36 -13.29 -8.16
N GLN A 17 12.34 -13.88 -6.94
CA GLN A 17 11.22 -13.67 -6.00
C GLN A 17 11.04 -12.20 -5.61
N TYR A 18 12.15 -11.47 -5.37
CA TYR A 18 12.06 -10.03 -5.10
C TYR A 18 11.44 -9.26 -6.27
N ILE A 19 11.91 -9.55 -7.50
CA ILE A 19 11.42 -8.90 -8.72
C ILE A 19 9.91 -9.16 -8.88
N GLU A 20 9.46 -10.40 -8.66
CA GLU A 20 8.05 -10.77 -8.73
C GLU A 20 7.21 -10.01 -7.70
N CYS A 21 7.67 -9.92 -6.45
CA CYS A 21 7.01 -9.09 -5.43
C CYS A 21 6.92 -7.63 -5.87
N LYS A 22 8.00 -7.07 -6.42
CA LYS A 22 8.03 -5.67 -6.85
C LYS A 22 7.12 -5.38 -8.04
N GLU A 23 6.95 -6.33 -8.96
CA GLU A 23 6.01 -6.19 -10.08
C GLU A 23 4.55 -6.19 -9.64
N ASN A 24 4.23 -6.99 -8.61
CA ASN A 24 2.88 -7.00 -8.03
C ASN A 24 2.59 -5.74 -7.21
N TYR A 25 3.63 -5.08 -6.66
CA TYR A 25 3.51 -3.87 -5.84
C TYR A 25 4.47 -2.76 -6.30
N PRO A 26 4.29 -2.25 -7.53
CA PRO A 26 5.27 -1.35 -8.17
C PRO A 26 5.41 0.00 -7.45
N ASP A 27 4.39 0.45 -6.75
CA ASP A 27 4.34 1.73 -6.03
C ASP A 27 4.73 1.62 -4.54
N ALA A 28 5.04 0.41 -4.04
CA ALA A 28 5.49 0.20 -2.68
C ALA A 28 7.01 -0.07 -2.61
N ILE A 29 7.67 0.40 -1.56
CA ILE A 29 9.04 0.02 -1.21
C ILE A 29 8.98 -1.37 -0.59
N VAL A 30 9.65 -2.34 -1.21
CA VAL A 30 9.63 -3.75 -0.78
C VAL A 30 10.67 -3.98 0.31
N PHE A 31 10.22 -4.30 1.52
CA PHE A 31 11.05 -4.80 2.61
C PHE A 31 11.11 -6.32 2.54
N PHE A 32 12.18 -6.83 1.93
CA PHE A 32 12.32 -8.25 1.61
C PHE A 32 13.14 -8.99 2.66
N ARG A 33 12.53 -9.95 3.36
CA ARG A 33 13.18 -10.68 4.45
C ARG A 33 14.31 -11.58 3.99
N ILE A 34 15.51 -11.31 4.49
CA ILE A 34 16.71 -12.16 4.28
C ILE A 34 17.44 -12.32 5.60
N GLY A 35 17.32 -13.48 6.22
CA GLY A 35 17.88 -13.72 7.56
C GLY A 35 17.31 -12.73 8.59
N ASP A 36 18.20 -11.99 9.26
CA ASP A 36 17.82 -11.01 10.30
C ASP A 36 17.64 -9.59 9.77
N PHE A 37 17.53 -9.44 8.44
CA PHE A 37 17.37 -8.14 7.79
C PHE A 37 16.15 -8.11 6.88
N TYR A 38 15.61 -6.90 6.68
CA TYR A 38 14.87 -6.54 5.49
C TYR A 38 15.82 -5.84 4.54
N GLU A 39 15.98 -6.38 3.35
CA GLU A 39 16.79 -5.80 2.30
C GLU A 39 15.90 -5.22 1.19
N MET A 40 16.28 -4.06 0.69
CA MET A 40 15.66 -3.35 -0.41
C MET A 40 16.64 -3.31 -1.57
N PHE A 41 16.14 -3.47 -2.80
CA PHE A 41 16.98 -3.57 -3.99
C PHE A 41 16.57 -2.60 -5.09
N PHE A 42 17.39 -2.42 -6.10
CA PHE A 42 17.17 -1.58 -7.27
C PHE A 42 16.77 -0.16 -6.89
N GLU A 43 15.65 0.34 -7.43
CA GLU A 43 15.14 1.68 -7.17
C GLU A 43 14.73 1.86 -5.69
N ASP A 44 14.15 0.83 -5.09
CA ASP A 44 13.78 0.86 -3.67
C ASP A 44 15.00 1.09 -2.77
N ALA A 45 16.17 0.54 -3.12
CA ALA A 45 17.40 0.76 -2.38
C ALA A 45 17.87 2.22 -2.44
N TYR A 46 17.76 2.86 -3.60
CA TYR A 46 18.12 4.28 -3.74
C TYR A 46 17.17 5.18 -2.94
N ILE A 47 15.86 4.92 -3.04
CA ILE A 47 14.85 5.68 -2.30
C ILE A 47 15.06 5.48 -0.80
N ALA A 48 15.06 4.23 -0.34
CA ALA A 48 15.16 3.92 1.09
C ALA A 48 16.48 4.41 1.69
N SER A 49 17.62 4.26 1.01
CA SER A 49 18.90 4.75 1.53
C SER A 49 18.90 6.26 1.74
N ARG A 50 18.31 7.02 0.82
CA ARG A 50 18.19 8.47 0.90
C ARG A 50 17.22 8.90 2.00
N GLU A 51 16.01 8.32 2.01
CA GLU A 51 14.93 8.75 2.91
C GLU A 51 15.15 8.32 4.35
N LEU A 52 15.81 7.19 4.56
CA LEU A 52 16.12 6.62 5.88
C LEU A 52 17.53 6.98 6.38
N GLU A 53 18.35 7.61 5.52
CA GLU A 53 19.75 7.95 5.81
C GLU A 53 20.60 6.72 6.19
N ILE A 54 20.37 5.60 5.47
CA ILE A 54 21.11 4.35 5.65
C ILE A 54 22.08 4.10 4.49
N ALA A 55 23.11 3.28 4.74
CA ALA A 55 24.14 3.00 3.76
C ALA A 55 23.59 2.26 2.52
N LEU A 56 23.87 2.84 1.34
CA LEU A 56 23.68 2.18 0.06
C LEU A 56 24.93 1.33 -0.25
N THR A 57 24.69 0.07 -0.60
CA THR A 57 25.73 -0.88 -0.99
C THR A 57 25.32 -1.65 -2.24
N GLY A 58 25.96 -2.75 -2.55
CA GLY A 58 25.57 -3.63 -3.65
C GLY A 58 25.63 -5.08 -3.22
N LYS A 59 24.72 -5.89 -3.77
CA LYS A 59 24.65 -7.35 -3.57
C LYS A 59 24.95 -8.08 -4.86
N ASP A 60 25.70 -9.17 -4.76
CA ASP A 60 25.83 -10.13 -5.86
C ASP A 60 24.51 -10.91 -5.97
N ALA A 61 23.90 -10.85 -7.12
CA ALA A 61 22.61 -11.47 -7.41
C ALA A 61 22.63 -12.36 -8.65
N GLY A 62 23.83 -12.79 -9.08
CA GLY A 62 24.04 -13.59 -10.28
C GLY A 62 24.08 -12.76 -11.57
N TYR A 63 23.73 -11.50 -11.53
CA TYR A 63 23.83 -10.60 -12.67
C TYR A 63 25.28 -10.09 -12.87
N LYS A 64 25.60 -9.63 -14.09
CA LYS A 64 26.94 -9.12 -14.43
C LYS A 64 27.43 -7.96 -13.56
N GLU A 65 26.52 -7.19 -12.99
CA GLU A 65 26.78 -6.08 -12.09
C GLU A 65 26.13 -6.32 -10.73
N ARG A 66 26.74 -5.77 -9.67
CA ARG A 66 26.13 -5.84 -8.34
C ARG A 66 24.85 -5.00 -8.31
N VAL A 67 23.77 -5.61 -7.78
CA VAL A 67 22.48 -4.94 -7.61
C VAL A 67 22.57 -3.95 -6.46
N PRO A 68 22.16 -2.68 -6.64
CA PRO A 68 22.05 -1.72 -5.54
C PRO A 68 21.20 -2.29 -4.41
N MET A 69 21.66 -2.16 -3.17
CA MET A 69 21.03 -2.70 -1.99
C MET A 69 21.24 -1.82 -0.77
N CYS A 70 20.22 -1.69 0.06
CA CYS A 70 20.33 -1.25 1.45
C CYS A 70 19.51 -2.20 2.34
N GLY A 71 19.73 -2.14 3.65
CA GLY A 71 19.07 -3.06 4.57
C GLY A 71 18.92 -2.49 5.97
N ILE A 72 17.91 -2.98 6.67
CA ILE A 72 17.58 -2.64 8.05
C ILE A 72 17.40 -3.91 8.87
N PRO A 73 17.72 -3.91 10.19
CA PRO A 73 17.42 -5.03 11.07
C PRO A 73 15.90 -5.30 11.13
N PHE A 74 15.50 -6.58 11.00
CA PHE A 74 14.07 -6.90 10.92
C PHE A 74 13.27 -6.48 12.16
N HIS A 75 13.86 -6.57 13.33
CA HIS A 75 13.20 -6.22 14.59
C HIS A 75 12.97 -4.70 14.77
N ALA A 76 13.61 -3.88 13.95
CA ALA A 76 13.49 -2.42 14.00
C ALA A 76 12.66 -1.85 12.83
N TYR A 77 12.04 -2.71 12.00
CA TYR A 77 11.40 -2.30 10.75
C TYR A 77 10.28 -1.26 10.92
N SER A 78 9.52 -1.32 12.04
CA SER A 78 8.39 -0.43 12.27
C SER A 78 8.81 1.05 12.24
N GLY A 79 9.84 1.42 12.96
CA GLY A 79 10.33 2.81 12.99
C GLY A 79 10.89 3.29 11.64
N TYR A 80 11.45 2.38 10.84
CA TYR A 80 11.88 2.70 9.47
C TYR A 80 10.70 2.82 8.51
N ALA A 81 9.72 1.91 8.62
CA ALA A 81 8.49 1.99 7.84
C ALA A 81 7.73 3.28 8.13
N GLU A 82 7.55 3.67 9.40
CA GLU A 82 6.91 4.93 9.79
C GLU A 82 7.56 6.15 9.14
N LYS A 83 8.90 6.20 9.08
CA LYS A 83 9.62 7.29 8.41
C LYS A 83 9.31 7.38 6.92
N LEU A 84 9.19 6.24 6.23
CA LEU A 84 8.82 6.22 4.81
C LEU A 84 7.35 6.60 4.62
N ILE A 85 6.48 6.05 5.44
CA ILE A 85 5.04 6.33 5.42
C ILE A 85 4.76 7.82 5.68
N SER A 86 5.42 8.44 6.65
CA SER A 86 5.27 9.88 6.94
C SER A 86 5.70 10.78 5.78
N LYS A 87 6.51 10.24 4.86
CA LYS A 87 6.92 10.91 3.61
C LYS A 87 6.05 10.52 2.40
N GLY A 88 4.94 9.80 2.62
CA GLY A 88 3.99 9.42 1.58
C GLY A 88 4.31 8.14 0.81
N TYR A 89 5.36 7.40 1.20
CA TYR A 89 5.67 6.12 0.57
C TYR A 89 4.77 5.01 1.14
N LYS A 90 4.57 3.96 0.34
CA LYS A 90 3.99 2.69 0.78
C LYS A 90 5.11 1.69 1.03
N VAL A 91 4.90 0.75 1.96
CA VAL A 91 5.87 -0.30 2.29
C VAL A 91 5.20 -1.65 2.21
N ALA A 92 5.76 -2.56 1.41
CA ALA A 92 5.33 -3.96 1.34
C ALA A 92 6.29 -4.83 2.15
N ILE A 93 5.79 -5.48 3.18
CA ILE A 93 6.55 -6.40 4.02
C ILE A 93 6.47 -7.80 3.44
N VAL A 94 7.62 -8.35 3.08
CA VAL A 94 7.77 -9.69 2.49
C VAL A 94 8.46 -10.60 3.48
N GLU A 95 7.75 -11.63 3.95
CA GLU A 95 8.24 -12.61 4.92
C GLU A 95 8.47 -13.99 4.30
N GLN A 96 9.27 -14.78 4.97
CA GLN A 96 9.42 -16.21 4.68
C GLN A 96 8.15 -16.93 5.16
N VAL A 97 7.39 -17.48 4.23
CA VAL A 97 6.12 -18.19 4.51
C VAL A 97 6.29 -19.71 4.66
N GLU A 98 7.53 -20.19 4.57
CA GLU A 98 7.90 -21.57 4.80
C GLU A 98 8.97 -21.68 5.89
N ASP A 99 8.93 -22.77 6.66
CA ASP A 99 9.98 -23.08 7.62
C ASP A 99 11.31 -23.39 6.88
N PRO A 100 12.37 -22.61 7.10
CA PRO A 100 13.67 -22.84 6.44
C PRO A 100 14.24 -24.24 6.65
N SER A 101 13.89 -24.91 7.76
CA SER A 101 14.33 -26.27 8.07
C SER A 101 13.63 -27.34 7.23
N GLN A 102 12.47 -27.04 6.65
CA GLN A 102 11.66 -27.96 5.86
C GLN A 102 11.72 -27.65 4.36
N ALA A 103 12.25 -26.49 3.98
CA ALA A 103 12.33 -26.05 2.60
C ALA A 103 13.31 -26.95 1.79
N LYS A 104 12.82 -27.57 0.72
CA LYS A 104 13.65 -28.30 -0.25
C LYS A 104 14.20 -27.32 -1.29
N GLY A 105 15.07 -26.40 -0.86
CA GLY A 105 15.66 -25.41 -1.75
C GLY A 105 15.47 -23.98 -1.26
N LEU A 106 15.07 -23.07 -2.15
CA LEU A 106 14.83 -21.67 -1.78
C LEU A 106 13.53 -21.53 -0.97
N VAL A 107 13.62 -20.95 0.21
CA VAL A 107 12.46 -20.64 1.05
C VAL A 107 11.51 -19.69 0.29
N LYS A 108 10.24 -20.06 0.21
CA LYS A 108 9.20 -19.21 -0.39
C LYS A 108 8.99 -17.96 0.47
N ARG A 109 8.84 -16.83 -0.20
CA ARG A 109 8.50 -15.54 0.39
C ARG A 109 7.24 -15.01 -0.25
N ASP A 110 6.45 -14.30 0.56
CA ASP A 110 5.23 -13.67 0.09
C ASP A 110 5.00 -12.33 0.81
N VAL A 111 4.19 -11.46 0.23
CA VAL A 111 3.79 -10.22 0.86
C VAL A 111 2.77 -10.53 1.95
N VAL A 112 3.15 -10.29 3.20
CA VAL A 112 2.27 -10.54 4.35
C VAL A 112 1.59 -9.26 4.85
N LYS A 113 2.12 -8.09 4.46
CA LYS A 113 1.64 -6.81 4.98
C LYS A 113 1.94 -5.69 3.98
N ILE A 114 0.98 -4.80 3.76
CA ILE A 114 1.17 -3.53 3.08
C ILE A 114 0.86 -2.42 4.07
N ILE A 115 1.81 -1.50 4.27
CA ILE A 115 1.65 -0.35 5.16
C ILE A 115 1.56 0.89 4.29
N THR A 116 0.50 1.67 4.47
CA THR A 116 0.24 2.90 3.71
C THR A 116 -0.04 4.07 4.66
N PRO A 117 0.03 5.32 4.21
CA PRO A 117 -0.28 6.48 5.07
C PRO A 117 -1.68 6.44 5.69
N GLY A 118 -2.67 5.87 4.98
CA GLY A 118 -4.04 5.74 5.48
C GLY A 118 -4.27 4.56 6.42
N THR A 119 -3.37 3.55 6.41
CA THR A 119 -3.55 2.31 7.19
C THR A 119 -2.62 2.17 8.39
N ILE A 120 -1.82 3.18 8.68
CA ILE A 120 -0.93 3.16 9.85
C ILE A 120 -1.75 3.27 11.14
N THR A 121 -1.61 2.30 12.02
CA THR A 121 -2.37 2.21 13.28
C THR A 121 -1.50 2.36 14.53
N GLU A 122 -0.16 2.36 14.38
CA GLU A 122 0.76 2.36 15.52
C GLU A 122 1.40 3.74 15.77
N ALA A 123 1.47 4.06 17.04
CA ALA A 123 2.29 4.96 17.86
C ALA A 123 2.96 6.25 17.27
N GLY A 124 2.89 6.49 15.97
CA GLY A 124 3.49 7.69 15.34
C GLY A 124 2.48 8.81 15.04
N LEU A 125 1.18 8.54 15.16
CA LEU A 125 0.15 9.54 15.02
C LEU A 125 -0.10 10.22 16.37
N ASN A 126 -0.23 11.54 16.37
CA ASN A 126 -0.76 12.23 17.52
C ASN A 126 -2.08 11.56 17.93
N GLU A 127 -2.15 11.02 19.16
CA GLU A 127 -3.34 10.32 19.71
C GLU A 127 -4.66 11.13 19.61
N LYS A 128 -4.61 12.35 19.09
CA LYS A 128 -5.72 13.30 19.01
C LYS A 128 -6.23 13.59 17.60
N GLU A 129 -5.61 13.04 16.57
CA GLU A 129 -6.03 13.27 15.18
C GLU A 129 -6.57 11.97 14.58
N ASN A 130 -7.75 12.06 13.96
CA ASN A 130 -8.31 10.96 13.19
C ASN A 130 -7.39 10.62 11.99
N ASN A 131 -7.24 9.35 11.68
CA ASN A 131 -6.53 8.89 10.50
C ASN A 131 -7.53 8.37 9.48
N PHE A 132 -8.05 9.28 8.65
CA PHE A 132 -9.04 8.89 7.65
C PHE A 132 -8.39 8.33 6.39
N LEU A 133 -8.86 7.14 6.03
CA LEU A 133 -8.73 6.52 4.73
C LEU A 133 -10.03 6.76 3.97
N ALA A 134 -9.95 7.24 2.74
CA ALA A 134 -11.11 7.55 1.92
C ALA A 134 -11.12 6.71 0.63
N ALA A 135 -12.30 6.36 0.14
CA ALA A 135 -12.50 5.71 -1.16
C ALA A 135 -13.49 6.53 -1.99
N ILE A 136 -13.22 6.65 -3.28
CA ILE A 136 -14.08 7.34 -4.24
C ILE A 136 -14.59 6.33 -5.26
N TYR A 137 -15.89 6.40 -5.53
CA TYR A 137 -16.55 5.72 -6.63
C TYR A 137 -17.43 6.70 -7.41
N GLU A 138 -17.32 6.69 -8.73
CA GLU A 138 -18.12 7.52 -9.63
C GLU A 138 -19.28 6.71 -10.21
N THR A 139 -20.47 7.25 -10.13
CA THR A 139 -21.65 6.81 -10.86
C THR A 139 -21.98 7.83 -11.95
N ASP A 140 -22.91 7.53 -12.85
CA ASP A 140 -23.26 8.39 -14.00
C ASP A 140 -23.65 9.83 -13.63
N ALA A 141 -24.02 10.10 -12.40
CA ALA A 141 -24.56 11.38 -11.96
C ALA A 141 -23.92 11.96 -10.70
N ARG A 142 -23.03 11.25 -10.02
CA ARG A 142 -22.53 11.68 -8.69
C ARG A 142 -21.28 10.90 -8.28
N TYR A 143 -20.60 11.40 -7.25
CA TYR A 143 -19.51 10.73 -6.56
C TYR A 143 -20.00 10.18 -5.23
N THR A 144 -19.64 8.94 -4.93
CA THR A 144 -19.75 8.38 -3.59
C THR A 144 -18.38 8.45 -2.92
N LEU A 145 -18.35 9.01 -1.71
CA LEU A 145 -17.18 9.05 -0.85
C LEU A 145 -17.44 8.18 0.39
N ALA A 146 -16.73 7.06 0.50
CA ALA A 146 -16.68 6.27 1.72
C ALA A 146 -15.38 6.56 2.46
N TYR A 147 -15.43 6.75 3.78
CA TYR A 147 -14.22 6.95 4.55
C TYR A 147 -14.30 6.27 5.91
N ALA A 148 -13.16 5.83 6.39
CA ALA A 148 -13.02 5.15 7.67
C ALA A 148 -11.88 5.74 8.49
N ASP A 149 -12.11 5.88 9.78
CA ASP A 149 -11.04 6.07 10.76
C ASP A 149 -10.53 4.70 11.18
N VAL A 150 -9.34 4.36 10.72
CA VAL A 150 -8.73 3.03 10.95
C VAL A 150 -8.46 2.80 12.44
N SER A 151 -8.25 3.86 13.22
CA SER A 151 -7.98 3.78 14.66
C SER A 151 -9.22 3.39 15.48
N THR A 152 -10.39 3.88 15.07
CA THR A 152 -11.67 3.65 15.77
C THR A 152 -12.56 2.59 15.12
N GLY A 153 -12.31 2.28 13.85
CA GLY A 153 -13.15 1.40 13.03
C GLY A 153 -14.47 2.03 12.60
N GLN A 154 -14.65 3.34 12.79
CA GLN A 154 -15.84 4.06 12.35
C GLN A 154 -15.79 4.29 10.83
N MET A 155 -16.88 3.97 10.17
CA MET A 155 -17.05 4.16 8.72
C MET A 155 -18.20 5.13 8.44
N TYR A 156 -18.00 5.94 7.40
CA TYR A 156 -18.96 6.94 6.96
C TYR A 156 -19.12 6.85 5.44
N LEU A 157 -20.28 7.26 4.97
CA LEU A 157 -20.62 7.30 3.55
C LEU A 157 -21.36 8.60 3.25
N THR A 158 -20.95 9.28 2.20
CA THR A 158 -21.62 10.47 1.70
C THR A 158 -21.66 10.49 0.18
N THR A 159 -22.64 11.20 -0.37
CA THR A 159 -22.82 11.37 -1.82
C THR A 159 -22.58 12.83 -2.17
N ILE A 160 -21.84 13.08 -3.23
CA ILE A 160 -21.38 14.41 -3.65
C ILE A 160 -21.67 14.57 -5.13
N GLU A 161 -22.16 15.72 -5.54
CA GLU A 161 -22.66 15.96 -6.91
C GLU A 161 -21.57 16.44 -7.87
N ASP A 162 -20.54 17.13 -7.35
CA ASP A 162 -19.49 17.69 -8.20
C ASP A 162 -18.07 17.45 -7.67
N GLU A 163 -17.10 17.58 -8.57
CA GLU A 163 -15.68 17.29 -8.33
C GLU A 163 -15.04 18.29 -7.33
N GLU A 164 -15.48 19.54 -7.33
CA GLU A 164 -14.95 20.57 -6.42
C GLU A 164 -15.41 20.32 -4.98
N ALA A 165 -16.70 20.02 -4.81
CA ALA A 165 -17.24 19.64 -3.50
C ALA A 165 -16.59 18.37 -2.97
N LEU A 166 -16.29 17.39 -3.85
CA LEU A 166 -15.56 16.17 -3.48
C LEU A 166 -14.16 16.51 -2.95
N ALA A 167 -13.42 17.39 -3.64
CA ALA A 167 -12.10 17.81 -3.19
C ALA A 167 -12.16 18.48 -1.81
N ASN A 168 -13.12 19.40 -1.64
CA ASN A 168 -13.29 20.13 -0.38
C ASN A 168 -13.62 19.19 0.78
N GLU A 169 -14.46 18.17 0.55
CA GLU A 169 -14.80 17.18 1.57
C GLU A 169 -13.56 16.35 1.96
N ILE A 170 -12.80 15.84 1.00
CA ILE A 170 -11.57 15.08 1.25
C ILE A 170 -10.55 15.91 2.05
N LEU A 171 -10.40 17.20 1.72
CA LEU A 171 -9.51 18.09 2.43
C LEU A 171 -10.00 18.37 3.85
N SER A 172 -11.31 18.54 4.04
CA SER A 172 -11.91 18.80 5.37
C SER A 172 -11.74 17.62 6.31
N LEU A 173 -11.74 16.40 5.78
CA LEU A 173 -11.47 15.16 6.52
C LEU A 173 -10.00 15.01 6.91
N HIS A 174 -9.09 15.80 6.33
CA HIS A 174 -7.64 15.59 6.47
C HIS A 174 -7.22 14.16 6.10
N ALA A 175 -7.90 13.56 5.10
CA ALA A 175 -7.62 12.22 4.64
C ALA A 175 -6.15 12.10 4.21
N LYS A 176 -5.48 11.06 4.67
CA LYS A 176 -4.06 10.80 4.33
C LYS A 176 -3.91 10.02 3.03
N GLU A 177 -4.93 9.27 2.70
CA GLU A 177 -4.96 8.43 1.50
C GLU A 177 -6.37 8.37 0.91
N VAL A 178 -6.42 8.41 -0.42
CA VAL A 178 -7.63 8.25 -1.22
C VAL A 178 -7.45 7.06 -2.14
N ILE A 179 -8.41 6.13 -2.11
CA ILE A 179 -8.44 4.96 -2.99
C ILE A 179 -9.50 5.17 -4.07
N CYS A 180 -9.17 4.78 -5.29
CA CYS A 180 -10.11 4.80 -6.40
C CYS A 180 -9.76 3.75 -7.45
N LEU A 181 -10.68 3.48 -8.36
CA LEU A 181 -10.41 2.63 -9.52
C LEU A 181 -9.38 3.30 -10.44
N SER A 182 -8.52 2.50 -11.08
CA SER A 182 -7.54 2.99 -12.06
C SER A 182 -8.19 3.64 -13.27
N SER A 183 -9.43 3.26 -13.57
CA SER A 183 -10.26 3.86 -14.62
C SER A 183 -10.73 5.29 -14.30
N LEU A 184 -10.79 5.66 -13.01
CA LEU A 184 -11.26 6.97 -12.57
C LEU A 184 -10.25 8.08 -12.93
N LYS A 185 -10.68 9.04 -13.74
CA LYS A 185 -9.85 10.14 -14.27
C LYS A 185 -10.38 11.49 -13.82
N LEU A 186 -10.23 11.81 -12.54
CA LEU A 186 -10.56 13.12 -12.00
C LEU A 186 -9.31 14.01 -11.93
N LYS A 187 -9.44 15.26 -12.36
CA LYS A 187 -8.34 16.23 -12.30
C LYS A 187 -7.93 16.57 -10.88
N ILE A 188 -8.89 16.55 -9.96
CA ILE A 188 -8.64 16.84 -8.55
C ILE A 188 -7.68 15.86 -7.90
N LEU A 189 -7.61 14.60 -8.35
CA LEU A 189 -6.70 13.59 -7.77
C LEU A 189 -5.24 14.02 -7.86
N ASN A 190 -4.84 14.60 -9.01
CA ASN A 190 -3.49 15.14 -9.15
C ASN A 190 -3.28 16.35 -8.24
N THR A 191 -4.27 17.24 -8.13
CA THR A 191 -4.20 18.41 -7.24
C THR A 191 -4.09 17.98 -5.76
N LEU A 192 -4.86 16.99 -5.34
CA LEU A 192 -4.80 16.43 -3.99
C LEU A 192 -3.42 15.83 -3.69
N HIS A 193 -2.85 15.12 -4.67
CA HIS A 193 -1.52 14.55 -4.53
C HIS A 193 -0.43 15.63 -4.49
N ASP A 194 -0.38 16.50 -5.51
CA ASP A 194 0.74 17.41 -5.73
C ASP A 194 0.77 18.56 -4.70
N ASN A 195 -0.39 19.10 -4.34
CA ASN A 195 -0.50 20.28 -3.48
C ASN A 195 -0.72 19.94 -2.01
N TYR A 196 -1.36 18.80 -1.71
CA TYR A 196 -1.75 18.44 -0.36
C TYR A 196 -1.10 17.16 0.14
N GLN A 197 -0.27 16.52 -0.71
CA GLN A 197 0.47 15.29 -0.38
C GLN A 197 -0.43 14.12 0.06
N ILE A 198 -1.68 14.11 -0.41
CA ILE A 198 -2.58 12.99 -0.18
C ILE A 198 -2.15 11.84 -1.11
N VAL A 199 -1.97 10.66 -0.55
CA VAL A 199 -1.61 9.49 -1.34
C VAL A 199 -2.81 9.00 -2.13
N ILE A 200 -2.65 8.85 -3.46
CA ILE A 200 -3.69 8.29 -4.32
C ILE A 200 -3.35 6.84 -4.62
N SER A 201 -4.17 5.94 -4.10
CA SER A 201 -4.07 4.51 -4.32
C SER A 201 -5.08 4.07 -5.38
N ARG A 202 -4.62 3.26 -6.33
CA ARG A 202 -5.47 2.79 -7.43
C ARG A 202 -5.63 1.28 -7.36
N CYS A 203 -6.87 0.81 -7.54
CA CYS A 203 -7.17 -0.60 -7.71
C CYS A 203 -7.70 -0.84 -9.12
N ASP A 204 -7.19 -1.89 -9.75
CA ASP A 204 -7.47 -2.20 -11.16
C ASP A 204 -8.62 -3.18 -11.33
N ASP A 205 -8.97 -3.91 -10.29
CA ASP A 205 -9.84 -5.06 -10.40
C ASP A 205 -11.26 -4.74 -9.91
N THR A 206 -12.20 -4.73 -10.85
CA THR A 206 -13.63 -4.65 -10.52
C THR A 206 -14.16 -5.94 -9.90
N SER A 207 -13.44 -7.05 -10.00
CA SER A 207 -13.80 -8.31 -9.33
C SER A 207 -13.65 -8.21 -7.82
N LEU A 208 -12.79 -7.34 -7.31
CA LEU A 208 -12.68 -7.05 -5.87
C LEU A 208 -14.02 -6.60 -5.28
N ILE A 209 -14.85 -5.91 -6.06
CA ILE A 209 -16.19 -5.50 -5.66
C ILE A 209 -17.09 -6.72 -5.38
N ASP A 210 -16.97 -7.76 -6.20
CA ASP A 210 -17.73 -9.00 -6.03
C ASP A 210 -17.15 -9.88 -4.92
N ASP A 211 -15.83 -9.93 -4.79
CA ASP A 211 -15.15 -10.72 -3.76
C ASP A 211 -15.45 -10.26 -2.33
N TYR A 212 -15.63 -8.95 -2.12
CA TYR A 212 -15.97 -8.40 -0.80
C TYR A 212 -17.47 -8.23 -0.55
N LYS A 213 -18.31 -8.56 -1.50
CA LYS A 213 -19.76 -8.45 -1.40
C LYS A 213 -20.32 -9.24 -0.22
N TYR A 214 -19.79 -10.43 0.05
CA TYR A 214 -20.21 -11.27 1.16
C TYR A 214 -19.95 -10.62 2.54
N LEU A 215 -18.89 -9.79 2.67
CA LEU A 215 -18.61 -9.05 3.91
C LEU A 215 -19.66 -7.96 4.14
N ILE A 216 -20.18 -7.39 3.07
CA ILE A 216 -21.12 -6.28 3.07
C ILE A 216 -22.55 -6.77 3.25
N GLU A 217 -22.88 -7.96 2.75
CA GLU A 217 -24.21 -8.57 2.89
C GLU A 217 -24.62 -8.79 4.35
N GLY A 218 -23.64 -9.08 5.23
CA GLY A 218 -23.87 -9.22 6.68
C GLY A 218 -24.26 -7.94 7.41
N LEU A 219 -24.03 -6.75 6.80
CA LEU A 219 -24.25 -5.43 7.41
C LEU A 219 -25.61 -4.82 7.07
N ASN A 220 -26.52 -5.55 6.36
CA ASN A 220 -27.85 -5.09 5.96
C ASN A 220 -27.84 -3.76 5.17
N LEU A 221 -26.95 -3.65 4.19
CA LEU A 221 -26.71 -2.46 3.38
C LEU A 221 -27.66 -2.33 2.17
N GLU A 222 -28.86 -2.93 2.20
CA GLU A 222 -29.81 -2.86 1.08
C GLU A 222 -30.16 -1.43 0.64
N LYS A 223 -30.13 -0.48 1.59
CA LYS A 223 -30.38 0.94 1.31
C LYS A 223 -29.24 1.61 0.55
N PHE A 224 -28.07 0.99 0.47
CA PHE A 224 -26.84 1.54 -0.10
C PHE A 224 -26.35 0.71 -1.30
N LYS A 225 -27.27 0.05 -2.04
CA LYS A 225 -26.90 -0.83 -3.18
C LYS A 225 -26.00 -0.15 -4.21
N ASP A 226 -26.26 1.11 -4.52
CA ASP A 226 -25.49 1.87 -5.50
C ASP A 226 -24.11 2.28 -4.96
N ASP A 227 -23.94 2.27 -3.64
CA ASP A 227 -22.73 2.69 -2.95
C ASP A 227 -21.84 1.50 -2.53
N ILE A 228 -22.33 0.26 -2.69
CA ILE A 228 -21.57 -0.98 -2.38
C ILE A 228 -20.21 -1.00 -3.05
N PRO A 229 -20.04 -0.60 -4.32
CA PRO A 229 -18.72 -0.56 -4.94
C PRO A 229 -17.72 0.32 -4.18
N CYS A 230 -18.14 1.49 -3.73
CA CYS A 230 -17.26 2.40 -2.97
C CYS A 230 -16.84 1.80 -1.62
N ILE A 231 -17.79 1.19 -0.92
CA ILE A 231 -17.54 0.50 0.36
C ILE A 231 -16.59 -0.67 0.14
N SER A 232 -16.75 -1.43 -0.94
CA SER A 232 -15.88 -2.56 -1.28
C SER A 232 -14.45 -2.13 -1.55
N ILE A 233 -14.24 -1.01 -2.27
CA ILE A 233 -12.93 -0.42 -2.52
C ILE A 233 -12.24 -0.04 -1.19
N LEU A 234 -12.98 0.58 -0.28
CA LEU A 234 -12.47 0.95 1.04
C LEU A 234 -12.09 -0.28 1.88
N ILE A 235 -12.95 -1.28 1.92
CA ILE A 235 -12.72 -2.52 2.67
C ILE A 235 -11.54 -3.31 2.07
N CYS A 236 -11.37 -3.30 0.76
CA CYS A 236 -10.25 -3.98 0.10
C CYS A 236 -8.90 -3.55 0.69
N LEU A 237 -8.65 -2.25 0.82
CA LEU A 237 -7.39 -1.78 1.40
C LEU A 237 -7.30 -2.08 2.90
N LEU A 238 -8.40 -1.95 3.63
CA LEU A 238 -8.43 -2.28 5.06
C LEU A 238 -8.16 -3.76 5.32
N TYR A 239 -8.63 -4.64 4.43
CA TYR A 239 -8.42 -6.08 4.56
C TYR A 239 -7.00 -6.52 4.18
N THR A 240 -6.37 -5.86 3.21
CA THR A 240 -4.96 -6.11 2.83
C THR A 240 -3.97 -5.46 3.80
N SER A 241 -4.47 -4.59 4.68
CA SER A 241 -3.70 -4.00 5.78
C SER A 241 -3.82 -4.89 7.02
N PRO A 242 -2.74 -5.04 7.80
CA PRO A 242 -2.77 -5.94 8.95
C PRO A 242 -3.72 -5.43 10.02
N SER A 243 -4.44 -6.37 10.60
CA SER A 243 -5.18 -6.11 11.82
C SER A 243 -4.23 -5.72 12.97
N PRO A 244 -4.57 -4.73 13.80
CA PRO A 244 -3.80 -4.42 15.01
C PRO A 244 -3.77 -5.55 16.05
N ARG A 245 -4.36 -6.69 15.76
CA ARG A 245 -4.55 -7.82 16.70
C ARG A 245 -3.75 -9.08 16.32
N ASP A 246 -2.95 -9.02 15.24
CA ASP A 246 -2.09 -10.15 14.82
C ASP A 246 -0.64 -9.95 15.24
#